data_f2f8d4656696d95b7f558af749f4432a
#
_entry.id   f2f8d4656696d95b7f558af749f4432a
#
_cell.length_a   1.000
_cell.length_b   1.000
_cell.length_c   1.000
_cell.angle_alpha   90.00
_cell.angle_beta   90.00
_cell.angle_gamma   90.00
#
_symmetry.space_group_name_H-M   'P 1'
#
loop_
_entity.id
_entity.type
_entity.pdbx_description
1 polymer ?
#
loop_
_entity_poly.entity_id
_entity_poly.type
_entity_poly.pdbx_seq_one_letter_code
_entity_poly.pdbx_strand_id
1 'polypeptide(L)'
;MNDSRNLRDVSAGTRIRIDKDGRWFYEDSEIIHPTVLKIFSDALEIDEHGEYRIIVENELCRIVVEDAPFIVRTIRGDCEYGLELVLNNYRTAPLDPETLFFGCDNVMYAKLTDGIIVKFSRAAYYQLALMMEETDTGCICLRVKGKSYPF
;
A
#
# COMPACT_ATOMS: atom_id res chain seq x y z
N MET A 1 -11.73 15.29 -12.57
CA MET A 1 -11.36 16.31 -11.59
C MET A 1 -10.17 17.10 -12.09
N ASN A 2 -10.27 18.40 -12.09
CA ASN A 2 -9.15 19.24 -12.50
C ASN A 2 -8.19 19.44 -11.34
N ASP A 3 -6.94 19.18 -11.59
CA ASP A 3 -5.89 19.50 -10.64
C ASP A 3 -5.58 20.98 -10.76
N SER A 4 -5.72 21.74 -9.67
CA SER A 4 -5.47 23.17 -9.65
C SER A 4 -3.98 23.53 -9.66
N ARG A 5 -3.11 22.52 -9.52
CA ARG A 5 -1.66 22.73 -9.55
C ARG A 5 -1.19 22.92 -10.98
N ASN A 6 -0.24 23.81 -11.17
CA ASN A 6 0.39 24.02 -12.48
C ASN A 6 1.49 22.97 -12.68
N LEU A 7 1.08 21.79 -13.17
CA LEU A 7 1.96 20.62 -13.27
C LEU A 7 2.50 20.45 -14.68
N ARG A 8 3.77 20.08 -14.76
CA ARG A 8 4.43 19.66 -15.99
C ARG A 8 4.56 18.13 -15.97
N ASP A 9 3.98 17.48 -16.98
CA ASP A 9 4.05 16.03 -17.09
C ASP A 9 5.38 15.63 -17.75
N VAL A 10 6.23 14.95 -16.99
CA VAL A 10 7.54 14.48 -17.45
C VAL A 10 7.59 12.97 -17.66
N SER A 11 6.42 12.30 -17.67
CA SER A 11 6.35 10.84 -17.74
C SER A 11 7.03 10.24 -18.96
N ALA A 12 6.97 10.93 -20.11
CA ALA A 12 7.56 10.43 -21.36
C ALA A 12 9.08 10.33 -21.30
N GLY A 13 9.74 11.20 -20.52
CA GLY A 13 11.20 11.22 -20.39
C GLY A 13 11.70 10.57 -19.10
N THR A 14 10.81 10.11 -18.24
CA THR A 14 11.19 9.60 -16.92
C THR A 14 10.39 8.33 -16.65
N ARG A 15 11.04 7.18 -16.86
CA ARG A 15 10.38 5.87 -16.71
C ARG A 15 10.65 5.30 -15.34
N ILE A 16 9.71 5.47 -14.43
CA ILE A 16 9.80 4.95 -13.07
C ILE A 16 8.76 3.84 -12.91
N ARG A 17 9.17 2.72 -12.32
CA ARG A 17 8.28 1.63 -11.98
C ARG A 17 8.56 1.10 -10.60
N ILE A 18 7.55 0.48 -10.01
CA ILE A 18 7.66 -0.25 -8.76
C ILE A 18 7.36 -1.71 -9.08
N ASP A 19 8.25 -2.63 -8.73
CA ASP A 19 8.06 -4.04 -9.01
C ASP A 19 7.15 -4.71 -7.97
N LYS A 20 6.91 -6.00 -8.16
CA LYS A 20 6.03 -6.79 -7.29
C LYS A 20 6.53 -6.88 -5.84
N ASP A 21 7.81 -6.63 -5.61
CA ASP A 21 8.43 -6.67 -4.28
C ASP A 21 8.55 -5.27 -3.64
N GLY A 22 7.98 -4.26 -4.29
CA GLY A 22 7.99 -2.89 -3.78
C GLY A 22 9.28 -2.14 -4.04
N ARG A 23 10.13 -2.64 -4.93
CA ARG A 23 11.38 -1.97 -5.30
C ARG A 23 11.13 -0.99 -6.43
N TRP A 24 11.81 0.16 -6.34
CA TRP A 24 11.69 1.24 -7.31
C TRP A 24 12.80 1.18 -8.33
N PHE A 25 12.45 1.43 -9.58
CA PHE A 25 13.40 1.42 -10.70
C PHE A 25 13.23 2.66 -11.55
N TYR A 26 14.36 3.20 -11.97
CA TYR A 26 14.44 4.18 -13.06
C TYR A 26 14.97 3.45 -14.28
N GLU A 27 14.11 3.26 -15.28
CA GLU A 27 14.38 2.36 -16.40
C GLU A 27 14.73 0.96 -15.86
N ASP A 28 15.96 0.47 -16.12
CA ASP A 28 16.37 -0.87 -15.67
C ASP A 28 17.26 -0.82 -14.43
N SER A 29 17.47 0.34 -13.86
CA SER A 29 18.34 0.52 -12.69
C SER A 29 17.53 0.70 -11.43
N GLU A 30 17.82 -0.11 -10.42
CA GLU A 30 17.15 0.01 -9.13
C GLU A 30 17.56 1.31 -8.43
N ILE A 31 16.57 2.05 -7.92
CA ILE A 31 16.78 3.24 -7.12
C ILE A 31 17.02 2.77 -5.69
N ILE A 32 18.25 2.95 -5.21
CA ILE A 32 18.65 2.48 -3.88
C ILE A 32 18.98 3.62 -2.91
N HIS A 33 19.03 4.85 -3.37
CA HIS A 33 19.37 5.99 -2.52
C HIS A 33 18.23 6.28 -1.54
N PRO A 34 18.46 6.19 -0.21
CA PRO A 34 17.37 6.29 0.77
C PRO A 34 16.60 7.62 0.71
N THR A 35 17.30 8.74 0.48
CA THR A 35 16.67 10.06 0.40
C THR A 35 15.73 10.15 -0.80
N VAL A 36 16.16 9.65 -1.96
CA VAL A 36 15.35 9.64 -3.18
C VAL A 36 14.12 8.75 -2.99
N LEU A 37 14.31 7.56 -2.43
CA LEU A 37 13.21 6.64 -2.13
C LEU A 37 12.19 7.28 -1.18
N LYS A 38 12.66 8.00 -0.17
CA LYS A 38 11.78 8.68 0.78
C LYS A 38 10.96 9.77 0.09
N ILE A 39 11.62 10.61 -0.73
CA ILE A 39 10.94 11.69 -1.47
C ILE A 39 9.89 11.10 -2.41
N PHE A 40 10.23 10.09 -3.17
CA PHE A 40 9.31 9.48 -4.14
C PHE A 40 8.16 8.75 -3.43
N SER A 41 8.45 8.01 -2.38
CA SER A 41 7.42 7.29 -1.61
C SER A 41 6.42 8.25 -0.97
N ASP A 42 6.90 9.36 -0.41
CA ASP A 42 6.03 10.37 0.20
C ASP A 42 5.22 11.14 -0.83
N ALA A 43 5.73 11.24 -2.06
CA ALA A 43 5.07 11.95 -3.15
C ALA A 43 4.09 11.07 -3.94
N LEU A 44 4.06 9.77 -3.68
CA LEU A 44 3.20 8.86 -4.43
C LEU A 44 1.74 9.14 -4.11
N GLU A 45 0.93 9.23 -5.15
CA GLU A 45 -0.51 9.37 -5.02
C GLU A 45 -1.21 8.57 -6.12
N ILE A 46 -2.48 8.32 -5.91
CA ILE A 46 -3.33 7.66 -6.90
C ILE A 46 -4.32 8.70 -7.45
N ASP A 47 -4.53 8.70 -8.76
CA ASP A 47 -5.46 9.61 -9.38
C ASP A 47 -6.90 9.06 -9.37
N GLU A 48 -7.83 9.82 -9.94
CA GLU A 48 -9.24 9.44 -10.01
C GLU A 48 -9.52 8.22 -10.87
N HIS A 49 -8.57 7.85 -11.74
CA HIS A 49 -8.66 6.69 -12.62
C HIS A 49 -7.97 5.45 -12.04
N GLY A 50 -7.44 5.56 -10.82
CA GLY A 50 -6.73 4.45 -10.18
C GLY A 50 -5.29 4.29 -10.63
N GLU A 51 -4.73 5.27 -11.31
CA GLU A 51 -3.35 5.24 -11.76
C GLU A 51 -2.42 5.94 -10.76
N TYR A 52 -1.24 5.38 -10.59
CA TYR A 52 -0.24 5.91 -9.67
C TYR A 52 0.65 6.94 -10.35
N ARG A 53 1.03 7.96 -9.59
CA ARG A 53 1.92 9.02 -10.03
C ARG A 53 2.66 9.61 -8.85
N ILE A 54 3.81 10.23 -9.12
CA ILE A 54 4.49 11.09 -8.16
C ILE A 54 4.45 12.52 -8.65
N ILE A 55 4.31 13.45 -7.72
CA ILE A 55 4.40 14.86 -8.00
C ILE A 55 5.48 15.42 -7.07
N VAL A 56 6.58 15.87 -7.68
CA VAL A 56 7.70 16.47 -6.97
C VAL A 56 7.86 17.87 -7.53
N GLU A 57 7.73 18.87 -6.65
CA GLU A 57 7.66 20.27 -7.06
C GLU A 57 6.52 20.46 -8.07
N ASN A 58 6.79 20.87 -9.28
CA ASN A 58 5.78 21.10 -10.31
C ASN A 58 5.81 20.01 -11.39
N GLU A 59 6.52 18.91 -11.15
CA GLU A 59 6.66 17.84 -12.13
C GLU A 59 5.85 16.63 -11.74
N LEU A 60 5.01 16.17 -12.66
CA LEU A 60 4.22 14.96 -12.52
C LEU A 60 4.84 13.84 -13.34
N CYS A 61 5.06 12.69 -12.70
CA CYS A 61 5.53 11.49 -13.38
C CYS A 61 4.60 10.33 -13.06
N ARG A 62 4.05 9.69 -14.09
CA ARG A 62 3.23 8.50 -13.94
C ARG A 62 4.13 7.31 -13.65
N ILE A 63 3.70 6.47 -12.71
CA ILE A 63 4.46 5.33 -12.25
C ILE A 63 3.77 4.06 -12.69
N VAL A 64 4.54 3.12 -13.23
CA VAL A 64 4.05 1.76 -13.49
C VAL A 64 4.24 0.96 -12.20
N VAL A 65 3.15 0.44 -11.66
CA VAL A 65 3.17 -0.39 -10.45
C VAL A 65 2.77 -1.80 -10.85
N GLU A 66 3.67 -2.76 -10.70
CA GLU A 66 3.43 -4.13 -11.13
C GLU A 66 2.38 -4.83 -10.27
N ASP A 67 2.32 -4.54 -8.98
CA ASP A 67 1.39 -5.16 -8.05
C ASP A 67 0.85 -4.12 -7.08
N ALA A 68 1.53 -3.87 -5.96
CA ALA A 68 1.15 -2.82 -5.01
C ALA A 68 2.37 -1.93 -4.75
N PRO A 69 2.16 -0.61 -4.59
CA PRO A 69 3.30 0.30 -4.42
C PRO A 69 4.00 0.14 -3.08
N PHE A 70 3.30 -0.32 -2.05
CA PHE A 70 3.87 -0.50 -0.72
C PHE A 70 3.62 -1.89 -0.19
N ILE A 71 4.56 -2.37 0.63
CA ILE A 71 4.49 -3.65 1.31
C ILE A 71 4.30 -3.39 2.81
N VAL A 72 3.33 -4.06 3.42
CA VAL A 72 3.15 -4.04 4.86
C VAL A 72 4.21 -4.97 5.47
N ARG A 73 5.10 -4.41 6.25
CA ARG A 73 6.17 -5.17 6.90
C ARG A 73 5.73 -5.80 8.19
N THR A 74 4.97 -5.04 9.00
CA THR A 74 4.53 -5.50 10.31
C THR A 74 3.25 -4.75 10.68
N ILE A 75 2.57 -5.28 11.69
CA ILE A 75 1.32 -4.72 12.22
C ILE A 75 1.58 -4.34 13.68
N ARG A 76 1.16 -3.15 14.06
CA ARG A 76 1.19 -2.67 15.43
C ARG A 76 -0.21 -2.54 15.98
N GLY A 77 -0.30 -2.38 17.30
CA GLY A 77 -1.57 -2.21 17.98
C GLY A 77 -2.18 -3.55 18.35
N ASP A 78 -3.45 -3.51 18.66
CA ASP A 78 -4.20 -4.70 19.05
C ASP A 78 -5.65 -4.62 18.56
N CYS A 79 -6.35 -5.73 18.72
CA CYS A 79 -7.74 -5.83 18.25
C CYS A 79 -8.71 -5.01 19.08
N GLU A 80 -8.34 -4.60 20.28
CA GLU A 80 -9.21 -3.79 21.15
C GLU A 80 -9.22 -2.32 20.72
N TYR A 81 -8.06 -1.75 20.44
CA TYR A 81 -7.91 -0.32 20.13
C TYR A 81 -7.72 0.00 18.66
N GLY A 82 -7.34 -0.97 17.89
CA GLY A 82 -7.15 -0.83 16.45
C GLY A 82 -5.76 -1.23 16.00
N LEU A 83 -5.66 -1.56 14.73
CA LEU A 83 -4.43 -2.05 14.11
C LEU A 83 -3.84 -0.98 13.21
N GLU A 84 -2.52 -0.91 13.21
CA GLU A 84 -1.74 0.02 12.40
C GLU A 84 -0.76 -0.76 11.54
N LEU A 85 -0.69 -0.41 10.27
CA LEU A 85 0.22 -1.03 9.31
C LEU A 85 1.51 -0.23 9.27
N VAL A 86 2.65 -0.93 9.31
CA VAL A 86 3.97 -0.33 9.10
C VAL A 86 4.43 -0.75 7.70
N LEU A 87 4.60 0.23 6.82
CA LEU A 87 4.94 0.01 5.42
C LEU A 87 6.46 -0.05 5.21
N ASN A 88 6.86 -0.52 4.05
CA ASN A 88 8.29 -0.67 3.72
C ASN A 88 9.03 0.65 3.54
N ASN A 89 8.33 1.78 3.49
CA ASN A 89 8.94 3.12 3.54
C ASN A 89 8.93 3.71 4.95
N TYR A 90 8.63 2.89 5.96
CA TYR A 90 8.50 3.25 7.39
C TYR A 90 7.31 4.16 7.71
N ARG A 91 6.48 4.49 6.73
CA ARG A 91 5.21 5.16 6.95
C ARG A 91 4.26 4.22 7.67
N THR A 92 3.43 4.76 8.56
CA THR A 92 2.37 4.01 9.23
C THR A 92 1.01 4.46 8.72
N ALA A 93 0.05 3.55 8.72
CA ALA A 93 -1.31 3.84 8.31
C ALA A 93 -2.28 2.96 9.10
N PRO A 94 -3.46 3.48 9.47
CA PRO A 94 -4.45 2.65 10.14
C PRO A 94 -4.96 1.56 9.20
N LEU A 95 -5.21 0.37 9.74
CA LEU A 95 -5.86 -0.69 9.00
C LEU A 95 -7.36 -0.54 9.10
N ASP A 96 -8.02 -0.42 7.96
CA ASP A 96 -9.47 -0.58 7.86
C ASP A 96 -9.74 -2.03 7.45
N PRO A 97 -10.24 -2.87 8.37
CA PRO A 97 -10.45 -4.29 8.07
C PRO A 97 -11.45 -4.55 6.94
N GLU A 98 -12.34 -3.62 6.66
CA GLU A 98 -13.29 -3.76 5.55
C GLU A 98 -12.59 -3.78 4.19
N THR A 99 -11.39 -3.23 4.11
CA THR A 99 -10.65 -3.16 2.85
C THR A 99 -9.80 -4.39 2.58
N LEU A 100 -9.67 -5.30 3.54
CA LEU A 100 -8.87 -6.52 3.38
C LEU A 100 -9.44 -7.40 2.28
N PHE A 101 -8.58 -7.89 1.40
CA PHE A 101 -8.98 -8.84 0.37
C PHE A 101 -7.80 -9.73 -0.03
N PHE A 102 -8.14 -10.92 -0.54
CA PHE A 102 -7.13 -11.82 -1.11
C PHE A 102 -7.05 -11.61 -2.61
N GLY A 103 -5.83 -11.45 -3.11
CA GLY A 103 -5.54 -11.48 -4.53
C GLY A 103 -5.18 -12.88 -5.01
N CYS A 104 -4.44 -12.96 -6.10
CA CYS A 104 -3.93 -14.23 -6.61
C CYS A 104 -2.97 -14.86 -5.61
N ASP A 105 -2.90 -16.19 -5.61
CA ASP A 105 -1.97 -16.98 -4.78
C ASP A 105 -2.14 -16.73 -3.28
N ASN A 106 -3.36 -16.38 -2.86
CA ASN A 106 -3.70 -16.12 -1.44
C ASN A 106 -2.88 -14.99 -0.81
N VAL A 107 -2.48 -14.02 -1.61
CA VAL A 107 -1.78 -12.83 -1.11
C VAL A 107 -2.81 -11.85 -0.57
N MET A 108 -2.57 -11.35 0.65
CA MET A 108 -3.44 -10.39 1.31
C MET A 108 -3.09 -8.96 0.92
N TYR A 109 -4.13 -8.17 0.70
CA TYR A 109 -4.03 -6.74 0.38
C TYR A 109 -4.98 -5.96 1.27
N ALA A 110 -4.69 -4.67 1.41
CA ALA A 110 -5.60 -3.71 2.02
C ALA A 110 -5.56 -2.41 1.22
N LYS A 111 -6.53 -1.56 1.47
CA LYS A 111 -6.62 -0.25 0.84
C LYS A 111 -6.52 0.82 1.91
N LEU A 112 -5.63 1.79 1.69
CA LEU A 112 -5.47 2.93 2.58
C LEU A 112 -6.55 3.99 2.32
N THR A 113 -6.66 4.94 3.24
CA THR A 113 -7.68 6.00 3.16
C THR A 113 -7.54 6.86 1.90
N ASP A 114 -6.34 7.00 1.38
CA ASP A 114 -6.08 7.74 0.13
C ASP A 114 -6.29 6.89 -1.13
N GLY A 115 -6.73 5.65 -0.97
CA GLY A 115 -7.00 4.76 -2.10
C GLY A 115 -5.81 3.90 -2.54
N ILE A 116 -4.65 4.10 -1.96
CA ILE A 116 -3.45 3.33 -2.30
C ILE A 116 -3.59 1.89 -1.78
N ILE A 117 -3.30 0.92 -2.65
CA ILE A 117 -3.31 -0.49 -2.28
C ILE A 117 -1.98 -0.86 -1.64
N VAL A 118 -2.05 -1.63 -0.57
CA VAL A 118 -0.86 -2.18 0.09
C VAL A 118 -0.94 -3.69 0.12
N LYS A 119 0.20 -4.33 -0.03
CA LYS A 119 0.35 -5.78 -0.07
C LYS A 119 1.00 -6.24 1.23
N PHE A 120 0.46 -7.27 1.85
CA PHE A 120 1.05 -7.82 3.07
C PHE A 120 2.25 -8.69 2.73
N SER A 121 3.36 -8.47 3.44
CA SER A 121 4.45 -9.43 3.44
C SER A 121 3.96 -10.73 4.11
N ARG A 122 4.68 -11.82 3.89
CA ARG A 122 4.32 -13.09 4.52
C ARG A 122 4.33 -12.97 6.04
N ALA A 123 5.33 -12.28 6.60
CA ALA A 123 5.42 -12.06 8.05
C ALA A 123 4.23 -11.26 8.58
N ALA A 124 3.85 -10.18 7.90
CA ALA A 124 2.69 -9.37 8.30
C ALA A 124 1.39 -10.16 8.16
N TYR A 125 1.26 -10.94 7.10
CA TYR A 125 0.09 -11.81 6.94
C TYR A 125 -0.03 -12.81 8.09
N TYR A 126 1.08 -13.42 8.51
CA TYR A 126 1.06 -14.35 9.64
C TYR A 126 0.69 -13.65 10.95
N GLN A 127 1.15 -12.42 11.16
CA GLN A 127 0.71 -11.63 12.33
C GLN A 127 -0.80 -11.44 12.32
N LEU A 128 -1.36 -11.08 11.17
CA LEU A 128 -2.80 -10.88 11.03
C LEU A 128 -3.56 -12.19 11.23
N ALA A 129 -3.07 -13.28 10.66
CA ALA A 129 -3.69 -14.61 10.76
C ALA A 129 -3.80 -15.08 12.22
N LEU A 130 -2.82 -14.77 13.06
CA LEU A 130 -2.86 -15.10 14.47
C LEU A 130 -3.95 -14.35 15.24
N MET A 131 -4.43 -13.24 14.70
CA MET A 131 -5.51 -12.44 15.30
C MET A 131 -6.89 -12.86 14.80
N MET A 132 -6.94 -13.70 13.77
CA MET A 132 -8.20 -14.17 13.19
C MET A 132 -8.85 -15.23 14.09
N GLU A 133 -10.16 -15.24 14.08
CA GLU A 133 -10.97 -16.18 14.88
C GLU A 133 -11.87 -16.98 13.95
N GLU A 134 -12.15 -18.23 14.35
CA GLU A 134 -13.14 -19.05 13.68
C GLU A 134 -14.47 -18.89 14.40
N THR A 135 -15.53 -18.61 13.64
CA THR A 135 -16.89 -18.49 14.19
C THR A 135 -17.51 -19.87 14.41
N ASP A 136 -18.63 -19.90 15.12
CA ASP A 136 -19.36 -21.15 15.38
C ASP A 136 -19.80 -21.85 14.10
N THR A 137 -19.95 -21.11 13.01
CA THR A 137 -20.33 -21.66 11.70
C THR A 137 -19.13 -22.09 10.86
N GLY A 138 -17.91 -22.00 11.40
CA GLY A 138 -16.69 -22.37 10.68
C GLY A 138 -16.12 -21.28 9.78
N CYS A 139 -16.69 -20.08 9.82
CA CYS A 139 -16.16 -18.94 9.05
C CYS A 139 -15.02 -18.28 9.78
N ILE A 140 -14.04 -17.78 9.02
CA ILE A 140 -12.92 -17.04 9.57
C ILE A 140 -13.26 -15.55 9.58
N CYS A 141 -12.99 -14.88 10.69
CA CYS A 141 -13.19 -13.43 10.81
C CYS A 141 -12.07 -12.77 11.59
N LEU A 142 -11.91 -11.48 11.36
CA LEU A 142 -11.07 -10.62 12.17
C LEU A 142 -11.99 -9.72 13.00
N ARG A 143 -11.80 -9.72 14.31
CA ARG A 143 -12.56 -8.86 15.20
C ARG A 143 -11.69 -7.70 15.64
N VAL A 144 -12.11 -6.47 15.33
CA VAL A 144 -11.38 -5.26 15.69
C VAL A 144 -12.38 -4.27 16.28
N LYS A 145 -12.07 -3.73 17.45
CA LYS A 145 -12.91 -2.77 18.17
C LYS A 145 -14.33 -3.28 18.38
N GLY A 146 -14.46 -4.58 18.64
CA GLY A 146 -15.75 -5.22 18.89
C GLY A 146 -16.56 -5.54 17.64
N LYS A 147 -16.09 -5.18 16.46
CA LYS A 147 -16.76 -5.48 15.19
C LYS A 147 -16.07 -6.64 14.49
N SER A 148 -16.86 -7.56 13.93
CA SER A 148 -16.34 -8.71 13.21
C SER A 148 -16.32 -8.45 11.71
N TYR A 149 -15.23 -8.81 11.07
CA TYR A 149 -15.02 -8.66 9.62
C TYR A 149 -14.77 -10.06 9.04
N PRO A 150 -15.73 -10.63 8.31
CA PRO A 150 -15.59 -11.98 7.76
C PRO A 150 -14.73 -11.99 6.49
N PHE A 151 -14.16 -13.14 6.20
CA PHE A 151 -13.39 -13.39 4.98
C PHE A 151 -14.01 -14.53 4.16
#